data_b5a9312e71e6dac14244609ced3aebb9
#
_entry.id   b5a9312e71e6dac14244609ced3aebb9
#
_cell.length_a   1.000
_cell.length_b   1.000
_cell.length_c   1.000
_cell.angle_alpha   90.00
_cell.angle_beta   90.00
_cell.angle_gamma   90.00
#
_symmetry.space_group_name_H-M   'P 1'
#
loop_
_entity.id
_entity.type
_entity.pdbx_description
1 polymer ?
#
loop_
_entity_poly.entity_id
_entity_poly.type
_entity_poly.pdbx_seq_one_letter_code
_entity_poly.pdbx_strand_id
1 'polypeptide(L)'
;LNCGGWGGSVTGLSCIDGLDASENSTGHYRKWEDKKWHQIKVRVTPDIIVVWANEEKIIETEIKEKKISLRPGPIEDYAPLSVTTYQTSAAIRNVKLTPISVKN
;
A
#
# COMPACT_ATOMS: atom_id res chain seq x y z
N LEU A 1 -1.56 -0.16 1.80
CA LEU A 1 -0.32 -0.66 1.17
C LEU A 1 0.58 -1.29 2.22
N ASN A 2 1.02 -2.48 1.94
CA ASN A 2 1.97 -3.22 2.76
C ASN A 2 3.31 -3.32 2.01
N CYS A 3 4.37 -2.82 2.61
CA CYS A 3 5.70 -2.84 2.02
C CYS A 3 6.59 -3.77 2.86
N GLY A 4 6.88 -4.95 2.32
CA GLY A 4 7.75 -5.91 2.99
C GLY A 4 7.12 -6.63 4.17
N GLY A 5 5.86 -7.01 4.06
CA GLY A 5 5.21 -7.87 5.06
C GLY A 5 5.73 -9.31 5.01
N TRP A 6 5.25 -10.12 5.96
CA TRP A 6 5.58 -11.54 6.05
C TRP A 6 7.10 -11.80 6.03
N GLY A 7 7.82 -11.15 6.94
CA GLY A 7 9.27 -11.32 7.05
C GLY A 7 10.09 -10.50 6.07
N GLY A 8 9.49 -9.44 5.50
CA GLY A 8 10.20 -8.50 4.65
C GLY A 8 10.09 -8.75 3.16
N SER A 9 9.31 -9.74 2.73
CA SER A 9 9.29 -10.17 1.33
C SER A 9 8.06 -9.77 0.54
N VAL A 10 6.87 -9.67 1.16
CA VAL A 10 5.63 -9.44 0.43
C VAL A 10 5.26 -7.96 0.41
N THR A 11 4.99 -7.44 -0.77
CA THR A 11 4.47 -6.09 -0.99
C THR A 11 3.13 -6.20 -1.73
N GLY A 12 2.13 -5.45 -1.31
CA GLY A 12 0.82 -5.48 -1.94
C GLY A 12 -0.21 -4.65 -1.19
N LEU A 13 -1.44 -4.69 -1.66
CA LEU A 13 -2.57 -4.00 -1.06
C LEU A 13 -3.39 -4.96 -0.20
N SER A 14 -3.72 -4.55 1.00
CA SER A 14 -4.52 -5.33 1.95
C SER A 14 -5.69 -4.48 2.48
N CYS A 15 -6.97 -4.83 2.33
CA CYS A 15 -7.47 -6.07 1.70
C CYS A 15 -8.28 -5.73 0.46
N ILE A 16 -8.29 -6.63 -0.50
CA ILE A 16 -9.13 -6.54 -1.69
C ILE A 16 -10.07 -7.75 -1.69
N ASP A 17 -11.38 -7.50 -1.69
CA ASP A 17 -12.42 -8.54 -1.60
C ASP A 17 -12.18 -9.51 -0.44
N GLY A 18 -11.72 -8.98 0.70
CA GLY A 18 -11.44 -9.77 1.90
C GLY A 18 -10.13 -10.54 1.86
N LEU A 19 -9.34 -10.43 0.80
CA LEU A 19 -8.06 -11.11 0.67
C LEU A 19 -6.90 -10.18 1.03
N ASP A 20 -6.01 -10.66 1.88
CA ASP A 20 -4.82 -9.93 2.30
C ASP A 20 -3.78 -9.80 1.17
N ALA A 21 -2.77 -8.96 1.36
CA ALA A 21 -1.74 -8.73 0.36
C ALA A 21 -1.02 -10.01 -0.08
N SER A 22 -0.87 -10.96 0.80
CA SER A 22 -0.28 -12.27 0.47
C SER A 22 -1.18 -13.18 -0.35
N GLU A 23 -2.47 -12.84 -0.47
CA GLU A 23 -3.47 -13.70 -1.08
C GLU A 23 -4.15 -13.10 -2.30
N ASN A 24 -3.99 -11.82 -2.57
CA ASN A 24 -4.62 -11.17 -3.72
C ASN A 24 -3.61 -10.92 -4.85
N SER A 25 -4.14 -10.52 -6.00
CA SER A 25 -3.33 -10.35 -7.23
C SER A 25 -2.29 -9.22 -7.16
N THR A 26 -2.39 -8.31 -6.19
CA THR A 26 -1.41 -7.22 -6.03
C THR A 26 -0.16 -7.67 -5.28
N GLY A 27 -0.24 -8.79 -4.56
CA GLY A 27 0.89 -9.31 -3.79
C GLY A 27 2.02 -9.79 -4.67
N HIS A 28 3.22 -9.35 -4.36
CA HIS A 28 4.42 -9.79 -5.06
C HIS A 28 5.62 -9.75 -4.13
N TYR A 29 6.68 -10.44 -4.50
CA TYR A 29 7.91 -10.43 -3.75
C TYR A 29 8.78 -9.28 -4.21
N ARG A 30 9.22 -8.47 -3.25
CA ARG A 30 10.12 -7.34 -3.53
C ARG A 30 11.09 -7.19 -2.38
N LYS A 31 12.36 -7.04 -2.72
CA LYS A 31 13.40 -6.76 -1.74
C LYS A 31 13.47 -5.26 -1.48
N TRP A 32 13.38 -4.88 -0.21
CA TRP A 32 13.56 -3.50 0.24
C TRP A 32 14.93 -3.40 0.92
N GLU A 33 15.78 -2.53 0.39
CA GLU A 33 17.11 -2.33 0.98
C GLU A 33 17.02 -1.60 2.31
N ASP A 34 17.73 -2.11 3.33
CA ASP A 34 17.81 -1.47 4.63
C ASP A 34 18.64 -0.19 4.56
N LYS A 35 18.37 0.74 5.47
CA LYS A 35 19.11 2.00 5.61
C LYS A 35 19.14 2.85 4.35
N LYS A 36 18.13 2.70 3.50
CA LYS A 36 17.95 3.47 2.28
C LYS A 36 16.60 4.13 2.29
N TRP A 37 16.52 5.38 1.86
CA TRP A 37 15.23 6.05 1.68
C TRP A 37 14.55 5.52 0.42
N HIS A 38 13.29 5.17 0.59
CA HIS A 38 12.42 4.73 -0.52
C HIS A 38 11.30 5.74 -0.68
N GLN A 39 11.07 6.19 -1.90
CA GLN A 39 9.96 7.07 -2.21
C GLN A 39 8.75 6.21 -2.59
N ILE A 40 7.65 6.38 -1.88
CA ILE A 40 6.41 5.67 -2.15
C ILE A 40 5.36 6.68 -2.60
N LYS A 41 4.74 6.42 -3.74
CA LYS A 41 3.64 7.21 -4.25
C LYS A 41 2.44 6.32 -4.49
N VAL A 42 1.29 6.69 -3.95
CA VAL A 42 0.03 5.97 -4.13
C VAL A 42 -0.98 6.93 -4.74
N ARG A 43 -1.57 6.55 -5.86
CA ARG A 43 -2.64 7.31 -6.49
C ARG A 43 -3.92 6.48 -6.45
N VAL A 44 -4.95 7.04 -5.84
CA VAL A 44 -6.25 6.38 -5.69
C VAL A 44 -7.29 7.18 -6.47
N THR A 45 -7.97 6.51 -7.37
CA THR A 45 -9.15 7.04 -8.08
C THR A 45 -10.32 6.09 -7.83
N PRO A 46 -11.57 6.46 -8.19
CA PRO A 46 -12.71 5.55 -7.99
C PRO A 46 -12.57 4.21 -8.70
N ASP A 47 -11.79 4.14 -9.76
CA ASP A 47 -11.71 2.95 -10.61
C ASP A 47 -10.41 2.16 -10.45
N ILE A 48 -9.32 2.79 -9.98
CA ILE A 48 -7.99 2.18 -10.02
C ILE A 48 -7.09 2.70 -8.90
N ILE A 49 -6.23 1.82 -8.39
CA ILE A 49 -5.13 2.19 -7.49
C ILE A 49 -3.82 1.89 -8.19
N VAL A 50 -2.92 2.87 -8.19
CA VAL A 50 -1.57 2.73 -8.75
C VAL A 50 -0.54 3.07 -7.69
N VAL A 51 0.49 2.27 -7.57
CA VAL A 51 1.57 2.47 -6.60
C VAL A 51 2.91 2.48 -7.32
N TRP A 52 3.74 3.45 -6.98
CA TRP A 52 5.13 3.56 -7.44
C TRP A 52 6.08 3.47 -6.26
N ALA A 53 7.19 2.79 -6.45
CA ALA A 53 8.32 2.79 -5.52
C ALA A 53 9.55 3.27 -6.29
N ASN A 54 10.14 4.39 -5.86
CA ASN A 54 11.32 4.98 -6.51
C ASN A 54 11.12 5.16 -8.03
N GLU A 55 9.95 5.72 -8.42
CA GLU A 55 9.55 5.96 -9.81
C GLU A 55 9.22 4.69 -10.62
N GLU A 56 9.37 3.52 -10.05
CA GLU A 56 8.96 2.26 -10.67
C GLU A 56 7.51 1.94 -10.29
N LYS A 57 6.67 1.70 -11.27
CA LYS A 57 5.29 1.28 -11.01
C LYS A 57 5.29 -0.18 -10.56
N ILE A 58 4.86 -0.41 -9.33
CA ILE A 58 4.87 -1.74 -8.72
C ILE A 58 3.50 -2.37 -8.57
N ILE A 59 2.44 -1.55 -8.55
CA ILE A 59 1.07 -2.05 -8.46
C ILE A 59 0.19 -1.17 -9.35
N GLU A 60 -0.68 -1.81 -10.12
CA GLU A 60 -1.77 -1.17 -10.83
C GLU A 60 -2.94 -2.14 -10.82
N THR A 61 -4.02 -1.76 -10.16
CA THR A 61 -5.16 -2.66 -10.02
C THR A 61 -6.48 -1.90 -10.16
N GLU A 62 -7.39 -2.48 -10.91
CA GLU A 62 -8.75 -1.97 -11.00
C GLU A 62 -9.49 -2.32 -9.72
N ILE A 63 -10.17 -1.34 -9.14
CA ILE A 63 -10.94 -1.52 -7.90
C ILE A 63 -12.44 -1.31 -8.11
N LYS A 64 -12.85 -0.95 -9.31
CA LYS A 64 -14.25 -0.86 -9.67
C LYS A 64 -14.91 -2.22 -9.44
N GLU A 65 -16.01 -2.25 -8.70
CA GLU A 65 -16.71 -3.47 -8.33
C GLU A 65 -15.98 -4.38 -7.33
N LYS A 66 -14.87 -3.89 -6.75
CA LYS A 66 -14.15 -4.62 -5.69
C LYS A 66 -14.34 -3.94 -4.35
N LYS A 67 -14.39 -4.75 -3.29
CA LYS A 67 -14.47 -4.25 -1.94
C LYS A 67 -13.06 -4.01 -1.40
N ILE A 68 -12.75 -2.76 -1.10
CA ILE A 68 -11.48 -2.39 -0.49
C ILE A 68 -11.71 -2.15 1.00
N SER A 69 -10.92 -2.79 1.84
CA SER A 69 -11.06 -2.68 3.28
C SER A 69 -9.71 -2.75 3.97
N LEU A 70 -9.71 -2.42 5.28
CA LEU A 70 -8.53 -2.62 6.11
C LEU A 70 -8.43 -4.09 6.51
N ARG A 71 -7.20 -4.53 6.75
CA ARG A 71 -6.94 -5.82 7.38
C ARG A 71 -7.55 -5.81 8.80
N PRO A 72 -8.33 -6.84 9.19
CA PRO A 72 -8.84 -6.92 10.56
C PRO A 72 -7.71 -6.94 11.59
N GLY A 73 -7.87 -6.17 12.66
CA GLY A 73 -6.90 -6.14 13.75
C GLY A 73 -6.57 -4.71 14.20
N PRO A 74 -5.43 -4.53 14.90
CA PRO A 74 -5.07 -3.24 15.50
C PRO A 74 -4.96 -2.08 14.52
N ILE A 75 -4.67 -2.34 13.24
CA ILE A 75 -4.53 -1.29 12.24
C ILE A 75 -5.85 -0.52 12.03
N GLU A 76 -6.98 -1.11 12.34
CA GLU A 76 -8.28 -0.45 12.20
C GLU A 76 -8.41 0.79 13.08
N ASP A 77 -7.67 0.83 14.18
CA ASP A 77 -7.68 1.97 15.11
C ASP A 77 -6.99 3.21 14.55
N TYR A 78 -6.26 3.06 13.46
CA TYR A 78 -5.45 4.13 12.86
C TYR A 78 -6.01 4.66 11.53
N ALA A 79 -7.23 4.26 11.19
CA ALA A 79 -7.93 4.78 10.02
C ALA A 79 -8.33 6.25 10.24
N PRO A 80 -8.49 7.08 9.17
CA PRO A 80 -8.41 6.71 7.75
C PRO A 80 -7.00 6.80 7.15
N LEU A 81 -6.10 7.57 7.74
CA LEU A 81 -4.76 7.76 7.21
C LEU A 81 -3.71 7.59 8.30
N SER A 82 -2.79 6.69 8.08
CA SER A 82 -1.65 6.49 8.97
C SER A 82 -0.53 5.76 8.25
N VAL A 83 0.66 5.80 8.84
CA VAL A 83 1.78 4.95 8.46
C VAL A 83 2.19 4.18 9.71
N THR A 84 2.24 2.87 9.59
CA THR A 84 2.51 2.00 10.75
C THR A 84 3.66 1.05 10.44
N THR A 85 4.28 0.53 11.50
CA THR A 85 5.29 -0.52 11.40
C THR A 85 4.89 -1.69 12.28
N TYR A 86 5.36 -2.88 11.92
CA TYR A 86 5.10 -4.09 12.67
C TYR A 86 6.41 -4.86 12.85
N GLN A 87 6.83 -5.03 14.10
CA GLN A 87 8.06 -5.73 14.48
C GLN A 87 9.29 -5.24 13.70
N THR A 88 9.33 -3.94 13.37
CA THR A 88 10.43 -3.32 12.64
C THR A 88 10.52 -1.85 13.02
N SER A 89 11.65 -1.24 12.75
CA SER A 89 11.86 0.20 12.94
C SER A 89 11.88 0.89 11.59
N ALA A 90 11.22 2.03 11.49
CA ALA A 90 11.21 2.82 10.28
C ALA A 90 11.25 4.31 10.58
N ALA A 91 11.72 5.10 9.62
CA ALA A 91 11.66 6.55 9.67
C ALA A 91 10.87 7.04 8.46
N ILE A 92 10.09 8.11 8.66
CA ILE A 92 9.21 8.65 7.65
C ILE A 92 9.49 10.14 7.51
N ARG A 93 9.56 10.62 6.27
CA ARG A 93 9.73 12.05 6.00
C ARG A 93 8.96 12.46 4.74
N ASN A 94 8.72 13.77 4.60
CA ASN A 94 8.11 14.36 3.41
C ASN A 94 6.76 13.74 3.06
N VAL A 95 5.92 13.50 4.09
CA VAL A 95 4.56 13.01 3.87
C VAL A 95 3.73 14.10 3.23
N LYS A 96 3.11 13.80 2.08
CA LYS A 96 2.32 14.76 1.33
C LYS A 96 1.06 14.10 0.78
N LEU A 97 -0.08 14.73 1.01
CA LEU A 97 -1.36 14.33 0.47
C LEU A 97 -1.83 15.40 -0.52
N THR A 98 -2.06 15.02 -1.75
CA THR A 98 -2.50 15.93 -2.80
C THR A 98 -3.85 15.49 -3.35
N PRO A 99 -4.91 16.30 -3.22
CA PRO A 99 -6.18 16.00 -3.86
C PRO A 99 -6.04 16.05 -5.38
N ILE A 100 -6.69 15.12 -6.06
CA ILE A 100 -6.72 15.09 -7.53
C ILE A 100 -8.16 15.19 -8.01
N SER A 101 -8.36 15.89 -9.13
CA SER A 101 -9.66 15.96 -9.77
C SER A 101 -9.83 14.79 -10.71
N VAL A 102 -10.96 14.07 -10.56
CA VAL A 102 -11.31 12.96 -11.44
C VAL A 102 -12.48 13.42 -12.29
N LYS A 103 -12.29 13.40 -13.61
CA LYS A 103 -13.36 13.69 -14.56
C LYS A 103 -14.06 12.38 -14.89
N ASN A 104 -15.35 12.41 -14.70
CA ASN A 104 -16.21 11.29 -15.08
C ASN A 104 -16.56 11.35 -16.57
#